data_402cd3054028c19c23c69821a6d8457c
#
_entry.id   402cd3054028c19c23c69821a6d8457c
#
_cell.length_a   1.000
_cell.length_b   1.000
_cell.length_c   1.000
_cell.angle_alpha   90.00
_cell.angle_beta   90.00
_cell.angle_gamma   90.00
#
_symmetry.space_group_name_H-M   'P 1'
#
loop_
_entity.id
_entity.type
_entity.pdbx_description
1 polymer ?
#
loop_
_entity_poly.entity_id
_entity_poly.type
_entity_poly.pdbx_seq_one_letter_code
_entity_poly.pdbx_strand_id
1 'polypeptide(L)'
;MSAPTPKGVLTTPIFKNNPIALQILGICSALAVTSSMSVSLVMTLAVIFVTAFSNLFVSLIRHHIPSSIRIIVQMTIIASLVIVVDQILKAYAYEMSKQLSVFVGLIITNCIVMGRAEGFAMTNSPGLSFLDGVGNGLGYGFILMTVGFVRELLGSGSVFGVTVLETVQNGGWYVPNGLLLLPPSAFFIIGLIIWVLRAVNPEQIEETEFKMKENSQPKEAV
;
A
#
# COMPACT_ATOMS: atom_id res chain seq x y z
N MET A 1 27.02 -6.37 4.60
CA MET A 1 25.74 -6.27 3.85
C MET A 1 26.08 -6.08 2.39
N SER A 2 25.71 -7.02 1.52
CA SER A 2 25.95 -6.93 0.07
C SER A 2 25.15 -5.76 -0.49
N ALA A 3 25.75 -5.00 -1.41
CA ALA A 3 25.08 -3.88 -2.07
C ALA A 3 23.76 -4.36 -2.72
N PRO A 4 22.65 -3.62 -2.58
CA PRO A 4 21.38 -4.05 -3.14
C PRO A 4 21.47 -4.10 -4.67
N THR A 5 21.22 -5.29 -5.24
CA THR A 5 21.19 -5.45 -6.69
C THR A 5 19.92 -4.83 -7.26
N PRO A 6 19.99 -4.13 -8.41
CA PRO A 6 18.81 -3.42 -8.95
C PRO A 6 17.62 -4.36 -9.23
N LYS A 7 17.87 -5.59 -9.65
CA LYS A 7 16.81 -6.61 -9.82
C LYS A 7 16.21 -7.04 -8.50
N GLY A 8 17.01 -7.20 -7.45
CA GLY A 8 16.52 -7.54 -6.11
C GLY A 8 15.62 -6.44 -5.53
N VAL A 9 16.04 -5.17 -5.66
CA VAL A 9 15.26 -4.02 -5.17
C VAL A 9 13.87 -3.94 -5.84
N LEU A 10 13.75 -4.30 -7.10
CA LEU A 10 12.48 -4.28 -7.82
C LEU A 10 11.56 -5.47 -7.48
N THR A 11 12.12 -6.69 -7.37
CA THR A 11 11.31 -7.92 -7.25
C THR A 11 11.00 -8.31 -5.81
N THR A 12 11.89 -7.99 -4.87
CA THR A 12 11.70 -8.33 -3.46
C THR A 12 10.42 -7.75 -2.86
N PRO A 13 10.03 -6.46 -3.09
CA PRO A 13 8.81 -5.90 -2.56
C PRO A 13 7.52 -6.50 -3.12
N ILE A 14 7.58 -7.13 -4.30
CA ILE A 14 6.39 -7.72 -4.91
C ILE A 14 5.97 -8.99 -4.16
N PHE A 15 6.93 -9.87 -3.81
CA PHE A 15 6.63 -11.18 -3.26
C PHE A 15 7.17 -11.41 -1.84
N LYS A 16 8.47 -11.09 -1.58
CA LYS A 16 9.12 -11.43 -0.30
C LYS A 16 8.95 -10.38 0.77
N ASN A 17 8.97 -9.10 0.41
CA ASN A 17 8.89 -7.98 1.35
C ASN A 17 7.78 -7.00 0.95
N ASN A 18 6.57 -7.53 0.82
CA ASN A 18 5.42 -6.73 0.38
C ASN A 18 5.08 -5.66 1.43
N PRO A 19 4.87 -4.39 1.03
CA PRO A 19 4.61 -3.29 1.95
C PRO A 19 3.33 -3.47 2.77
N ILE A 20 2.27 -4.07 2.23
CA ILE A 20 1.03 -4.32 2.99
C ILE A 20 1.16 -5.61 3.80
N ALA A 21 1.62 -6.70 3.16
CA ALA A 21 1.56 -8.02 3.77
C ALA A 21 2.59 -8.22 4.91
N LEU A 22 3.79 -7.64 4.77
CA LEU A 22 4.87 -7.79 5.75
C LEU A 22 5.07 -6.51 6.59
N GLN A 23 5.16 -5.35 5.93
CA GLN A 23 5.47 -4.09 6.62
C GLN A 23 4.23 -3.42 7.23
N ILE A 24 3.02 -3.91 6.91
CA ILE A 24 1.73 -3.38 7.39
C ILE A 24 1.55 -1.88 7.06
N LEU A 25 2.14 -1.44 5.94
CA LEU A 25 2.06 -0.06 5.46
C LEU A 25 0.95 0.12 4.43
N GLY A 26 0.26 1.25 4.46
CA GLY A 26 -0.74 1.62 3.44
C GLY A 26 -2.11 0.98 3.59
N ILE A 27 -2.42 0.37 4.72
CA ILE A 27 -3.75 -0.23 4.97
C ILE A 27 -4.84 0.85 4.95
N CYS A 28 -4.58 2.05 5.48
CA CYS A 28 -5.57 3.15 5.52
C CYS A 28 -6.10 3.52 4.14
N SER A 29 -5.21 3.65 3.15
CA SER A 29 -5.62 3.94 1.78
C SER A 29 -6.26 2.73 1.10
N ALA A 30 -5.82 1.52 1.41
CA ALA A 30 -6.43 0.29 0.91
C ALA A 30 -7.89 0.14 1.34
N LEU A 31 -8.25 0.52 2.58
CA LEU A 31 -9.64 0.48 3.05
C LEU A 31 -10.56 1.40 2.25
N ALA A 32 -10.10 2.61 1.99
CA ALA A 32 -10.90 3.65 1.38
C ALA A 32 -11.11 3.43 -0.12
N VAL A 33 -10.07 2.96 -0.82
CA VAL A 33 -9.99 2.96 -2.30
C VAL A 33 -10.52 1.67 -2.92
N THR A 34 -10.51 0.55 -2.19
CA THR A 34 -10.84 -0.77 -2.75
C THR A 34 -12.35 -1.05 -2.90
N SER A 35 -13.20 -0.04 -2.83
CA SER A 35 -14.64 -0.18 -3.10
C SER A 35 -14.96 -0.40 -4.58
N SER A 36 -14.09 0.07 -5.50
CA SER A 36 -14.19 -0.10 -6.94
C SER A 36 -12.84 -0.41 -7.54
N MET A 37 -12.82 -1.32 -8.50
CA MET A 37 -11.60 -1.77 -9.16
C MET A 37 -10.98 -0.69 -10.05
N SER A 38 -11.81 0.13 -10.70
CA SER A 38 -11.38 1.27 -11.51
C SER A 38 -10.62 2.29 -10.66
N VAL A 39 -11.16 2.63 -9.49
CA VAL A 39 -10.53 3.56 -8.54
C VAL A 39 -9.24 2.97 -7.98
N SER A 40 -9.22 1.67 -7.65
CA SER A 40 -8.04 0.96 -7.17
C SER A 40 -6.90 0.97 -8.19
N LEU A 41 -7.21 0.81 -9.47
CA LEU A 41 -6.22 0.83 -10.55
C LEU A 41 -5.59 2.22 -10.70
N VAL A 42 -6.42 3.27 -10.78
CA VAL A 42 -5.91 4.65 -10.91
C VAL A 42 -5.08 5.03 -9.69
N MET A 43 -5.52 4.65 -8.49
CA MET A 43 -4.79 4.89 -7.25
C MET A 43 -3.43 4.16 -7.23
N THR A 44 -3.38 2.92 -7.71
CA THR A 44 -2.15 2.16 -7.85
C THR A 44 -1.14 2.89 -8.74
N LEU A 45 -1.57 3.34 -9.92
CA LEU A 45 -0.70 4.08 -10.85
C LEU A 45 -0.21 5.38 -10.24
N ALA A 46 -1.09 6.13 -9.57
CA ALA A 46 -0.74 7.37 -8.89
C ALA A 46 0.30 7.13 -7.78
N VAL A 47 0.11 6.10 -6.94
CA VAL A 47 1.06 5.77 -5.86
C VAL A 47 2.40 5.32 -6.42
N ILE A 48 2.44 4.50 -7.48
CA ILE A 48 3.70 4.10 -8.13
C ILE A 48 4.47 5.34 -8.59
N PHE A 49 3.79 6.25 -9.31
CA PHE A 49 4.40 7.48 -9.81
C PHE A 49 4.92 8.34 -8.66
N VAL A 50 4.07 8.66 -7.68
CA VAL A 50 4.44 9.52 -6.56
C VAL A 50 5.58 8.91 -5.75
N THR A 51 5.53 7.61 -5.44
CA THR A 51 6.59 6.95 -4.64
C THR A 51 7.92 6.92 -5.38
N ALA A 52 7.92 6.59 -6.67
CA ALA A 52 9.14 6.53 -7.48
C ALA A 52 9.83 7.90 -7.57
N PHE A 53 9.07 8.94 -7.93
CA PHE A 53 9.63 10.29 -8.07
C PHE A 53 9.94 10.94 -6.71
N SER A 54 9.13 10.71 -5.68
CA SER A 54 9.42 11.19 -4.33
C SER A 54 10.74 10.61 -3.81
N ASN A 55 10.95 9.30 -3.94
CA ASN A 55 12.19 8.65 -3.54
C ASN A 55 13.39 9.18 -4.34
N LEU A 56 13.21 9.45 -5.63
CA LEU A 56 14.24 10.04 -6.47
C LEU A 56 14.65 11.44 -5.97
N PHE A 57 13.67 12.32 -5.78
CA PHE A 57 13.94 13.70 -5.35
C PHE A 57 14.50 13.76 -3.93
N VAL A 58 13.94 12.99 -3.00
CA VAL A 58 14.45 12.92 -1.62
C VAL A 58 15.89 12.44 -1.59
N SER A 59 16.23 11.39 -2.37
CA SER A 59 17.60 10.88 -2.45
C SER A 59 18.57 11.90 -3.06
N LEU A 60 18.10 12.74 -3.99
CA LEU A 60 18.92 13.76 -4.63
C LEU A 60 19.25 14.91 -3.66
N ILE A 61 18.29 15.31 -2.83
CA ILE A 61 18.41 16.46 -1.93
C ILE A 61 18.94 16.06 -0.54
N ARG A 62 19.00 14.76 -0.21
CA ARG A 62 19.31 14.23 1.14
C ARG A 62 20.52 14.86 1.84
N HIS A 63 21.54 15.25 1.09
CA HIS A 63 22.76 15.85 1.66
C HIS A 63 22.61 17.31 2.09
N HIS A 64 21.53 17.99 1.67
CA HIS A 64 21.26 19.38 1.97
C HIS A 64 20.19 19.57 3.05
N ILE A 65 19.54 18.48 3.49
CA ILE A 65 18.43 18.55 4.43
C ILE A 65 18.95 18.30 5.85
N PRO A 66 18.84 19.26 6.79
CA PRO A 66 19.14 19.04 8.19
C PRO A 66 18.09 18.11 8.83
N SER A 67 18.52 17.33 9.82
CA SER A 67 17.71 16.29 10.46
C SER A 67 16.41 16.83 11.09
N SER A 68 16.42 18.06 11.58
CA SER A 68 15.28 18.69 12.27
C SER A 68 14.07 18.96 11.38
N ILE A 69 14.28 19.25 10.08
CA ILE A 69 13.20 19.61 9.15
C ILE A 69 12.97 18.56 8.06
N ARG A 70 13.63 17.42 8.15
CA ARG A 70 13.64 16.35 7.14
C ARG A 70 12.24 15.90 6.74
N ILE A 71 11.39 15.60 7.69
CA ILE A 71 10.01 15.13 7.46
C ILE A 71 9.18 16.20 6.73
N ILE A 72 9.36 17.48 7.10
CA ILE A 72 8.61 18.59 6.47
C ILE A 72 8.99 18.71 4.99
N VAL A 73 10.28 18.63 4.67
CA VAL A 73 10.75 18.68 3.27
C VAL A 73 10.24 17.50 2.46
N GLN A 74 10.28 16.30 3.01
CA GLN A 74 9.74 15.10 2.35
C GLN A 74 8.24 15.25 2.06
N MET A 75 7.45 15.68 3.06
CA MET A 75 6.02 15.89 2.90
C MET A 75 5.71 16.97 1.84
N THR A 76 6.51 18.04 1.77
CA THR A 76 6.35 19.09 0.75
C THR A 76 6.60 18.55 -0.65
N ILE A 77 7.62 17.73 -0.85
CA ILE A 77 7.92 17.10 -2.14
C ILE A 77 6.78 16.15 -2.54
N ILE A 78 6.32 15.31 -1.62
CA ILE A 78 5.22 14.38 -1.86
C ILE A 78 3.95 15.14 -2.23
N ALA A 79 3.59 16.18 -1.47
CA ALA A 79 2.41 17.01 -1.74
C ALA A 79 2.47 17.66 -3.10
N SER A 80 3.62 18.22 -3.50
CA SER A 80 3.81 18.85 -4.81
C SER A 80 3.60 17.83 -5.95
N LEU A 81 4.15 16.63 -5.84
CA LEU A 81 3.95 15.57 -6.82
C LEU A 81 2.49 15.11 -6.90
N VAL A 82 1.83 14.99 -5.77
CA VAL A 82 0.41 14.61 -5.70
C VAL A 82 -0.48 15.66 -6.37
N ILE A 83 -0.19 16.96 -6.18
CA ILE A 83 -0.91 18.03 -6.87
C ILE A 83 -0.73 17.92 -8.39
N VAL A 84 0.46 17.60 -8.86
CA VAL A 84 0.70 17.38 -10.30
C VAL A 84 -0.15 16.22 -10.83
N VAL A 85 -0.18 15.10 -10.11
CA VAL A 85 -1.03 13.94 -10.47
C VAL A 85 -2.50 14.32 -10.48
N ASP A 86 -2.99 15.07 -9.50
CA ASP A 86 -4.38 15.53 -9.43
C ASP A 86 -4.74 16.42 -10.63
N GLN A 87 -3.86 17.33 -11.04
CA GLN A 87 -4.08 18.16 -12.22
C GLN A 87 -4.12 17.33 -13.51
N ILE A 88 -3.26 16.33 -13.65
CA ILE A 88 -3.27 15.41 -14.79
C ILE A 88 -4.60 14.62 -14.81
N LEU A 89 -5.04 14.10 -13.68
CA LEU A 89 -6.31 13.38 -13.60
C LEU A 89 -7.52 14.27 -13.93
N LYS A 90 -7.52 15.53 -13.49
CA LYS A 90 -8.55 16.51 -13.83
C LYS A 90 -8.60 16.81 -15.33
N ALA A 91 -7.45 16.83 -15.99
CA ALA A 91 -7.37 17.10 -17.42
C ALA A 91 -7.87 15.95 -18.30
N TYR A 92 -7.57 14.69 -17.92
CA TYR A 92 -7.85 13.53 -18.77
C TYR A 92 -9.06 12.69 -18.33
N ALA A 93 -9.40 12.69 -17.04
CA ALA A 93 -10.42 11.80 -16.46
C ALA A 93 -11.25 12.53 -15.40
N TYR A 94 -12.01 13.55 -15.81
CA TYR A 94 -12.74 14.44 -14.90
C TYR A 94 -13.72 13.68 -13.98
N GLU A 95 -14.47 12.71 -14.51
CA GLU A 95 -15.39 11.90 -13.71
C GLU A 95 -14.68 11.06 -12.64
N MET A 96 -13.53 10.48 -12.99
CA MET A 96 -12.69 9.74 -12.05
C MET A 96 -12.03 10.67 -11.04
N SER A 97 -11.63 11.88 -11.46
CA SER A 97 -11.05 12.89 -10.57
C SER A 97 -12.04 13.32 -9.49
N LYS A 98 -13.33 13.46 -9.80
CA LYS A 98 -14.36 13.83 -8.84
C LYS A 98 -14.52 12.77 -7.74
N GLN A 99 -14.44 11.49 -8.09
CA GLN A 99 -14.45 10.39 -7.12
C GLN A 99 -13.15 10.30 -6.33
N LEU A 100 -12.01 10.59 -6.98
CA LEU A 100 -10.68 10.48 -6.40
C LEU A 100 -10.23 11.71 -5.61
N SER A 101 -10.91 12.86 -5.72
CA SER A 101 -10.48 14.11 -5.08
C SER A 101 -10.29 13.98 -3.55
N VAL A 102 -11.12 13.17 -2.91
CA VAL A 102 -11.00 12.85 -1.47
C VAL A 102 -9.80 11.93 -1.23
N PHE A 103 -9.53 11.00 -2.14
CA PHE A 103 -8.47 9.99 -1.98
C PHE A 103 -7.08 10.51 -2.35
N VAL A 104 -6.98 11.58 -3.14
CA VAL A 104 -5.73 12.25 -3.46
C VAL A 104 -5.01 12.71 -2.18
N GLY A 105 -5.77 13.23 -1.21
CA GLY A 105 -5.23 13.56 0.12
C GLY A 105 -4.63 12.36 0.86
N LEU A 106 -5.16 11.15 0.64
CA LEU A 106 -4.64 9.91 1.25
C LEU A 106 -3.30 9.46 0.64
N ILE A 107 -2.94 9.93 -0.55
CA ILE A 107 -1.61 9.65 -1.13
C ILE A 107 -0.54 10.46 -0.39
N ILE A 108 -0.82 11.71 -0.02
CA ILE A 108 0.12 12.58 0.71
C ILE A 108 0.46 11.97 2.07
N THR A 109 -0.55 11.50 2.78
CA THR A 109 -0.39 10.89 4.12
C THR A 109 -0.14 9.39 4.08
N ASN A 110 0.13 8.83 2.89
CA ASN A 110 0.33 7.39 2.74
C ASN A 110 1.64 6.96 3.37
N CYS A 111 1.55 6.07 4.36
CA CYS A 111 2.71 5.57 5.09
C CYS A 111 3.71 4.80 4.23
N ILE A 112 3.32 4.26 3.07
CA ILE A 112 4.27 3.63 2.13
C ILE A 112 5.18 4.69 1.52
N VAL A 113 4.61 5.78 0.99
CA VAL A 113 5.38 6.85 0.32
C VAL A 113 6.37 7.44 1.30
N MET A 114 5.88 7.82 2.48
CA MET A 114 6.72 8.39 3.54
C MET A 114 7.73 7.38 4.08
N GLY A 115 7.31 6.16 4.34
CA GLY A 115 8.19 5.11 4.89
C GLY A 115 9.32 4.72 3.96
N ARG A 116 9.10 4.72 2.63
CA ARG A 116 10.17 4.44 1.65
C ARG A 116 11.07 5.65 1.42
N ALA A 117 10.52 6.87 1.43
CA ALA A 117 11.29 8.10 1.36
C ALA A 117 12.28 8.20 2.54
N GLU A 118 11.85 7.90 3.76
CA GLU A 118 12.68 7.95 4.96
C GLU A 118 13.59 6.72 5.08
N GLY A 119 13.07 5.51 4.92
CA GLY A 119 13.80 4.29 5.20
C GLY A 119 14.80 3.90 4.11
N PHE A 120 14.53 4.21 2.85
CA PHE A 120 15.38 3.78 1.73
C PHE A 120 16.01 4.95 0.98
N ALA A 121 15.26 5.97 0.61
CA ALA A 121 15.78 7.05 -0.24
C ALA A 121 16.85 7.91 0.48
N MET A 122 16.77 8.05 1.79
CA MET A 122 17.78 8.78 2.59
C MET A 122 19.13 8.06 2.65
N THR A 123 19.17 6.75 2.44
CA THR A 123 20.39 5.95 2.63
C THR A 123 21.01 5.48 1.32
N ASN A 124 20.23 5.40 0.24
CA ASN A 124 20.67 4.82 -1.03
C ASN A 124 20.80 5.85 -2.15
N SER A 125 21.42 5.44 -3.28
CA SER A 125 21.60 6.28 -4.46
C SER A 125 20.25 6.57 -5.16
N PRO A 126 20.14 7.70 -5.91
CA PRO A 126 18.88 8.11 -6.55
C PRO A 126 18.30 7.06 -7.51
N GLY A 127 19.15 6.39 -8.29
CA GLY A 127 18.70 5.35 -9.23
C GLY A 127 18.10 4.13 -8.53
N LEU A 128 18.70 3.65 -7.45
CA LEU A 128 18.17 2.55 -6.65
C LEU A 128 16.90 2.96 -5.91
N SER A 129 16.84 4.21 -5.44
CA SER A 129 15.67 4.75 -4.75
C SER A 129 14.45 4.85 -5.67
N PHE A 130 14.66 5.21 -6.94
CA PHE A 130 13.59 5.19 -7.95
C PHE A 130 13.05 3.77 -8.18
N LEU A 131 13.95 2.79 -8.38
CA LEU A 131 13.57 1.38 -8.57
C LEU A 131 12.85 0.81 -7.34
N ASP A 132 13.27 1.19 -6.15
CA ASP A 132 12.60 0.81 -4.90
C ASP A 132 11.18 1.37 -4.83
N GLY A 133 10.99 2.63 -5.21
CA GLY A 133 9.67 3.27 -5.29
C GLY A 133 8.73 2.54 -6.25
N VAL A 134 9.22 2.16 -7.44
CA VAL A 134 8.44 1.37 -8.41
C VAL A 134 8.12 -0.01 -7.87
N GLY A 135 9.10 -0.72 -7.29
CA GLY A 135 8.90 -2.07 -6.75
C GLY A 135 7.89 -2.12 -5.60
N ASN A 136 8.01 -1.20 -4.64
CA ASN A 136 7.06 -1.10 -3.54
C ASN A 136 5.67 -0.64 -3.99
N GLY A 137 5.59 0.29 -4.94
CA GLY A 137 4.34 0.72 -5.54
C GLY A 137 3.61 -0.41 -6.28
N LEU A 138 4.35 -1.27 -7.01
CA LEU A 138 3.79 -2.47 -7.65
C LEU A 138 3.32 -3.50 -6.62
N GLY A 139 4.11 -3.76 -5.56
CA GLY A 139 3.73 -4.65 -4.48
C GLY A 139 2.46 -4.20 -3.76
N TYR A 140 2.36 -2.91 -3.49
CA TYR A 140 1.15 -2.29 -2.95
C TYR A 140 -0.04 -2.45 -3.89
N GLY A 141 0.14 -2.11 -5.17
CA GLY A 141 -0.90 -2.20 -6.18
C GLY A 141 -1.44 -3.61 -6.37
N PHE A 142 -0.58 -4.62 -6.29
CA PHE A 142 -0.98 -6.02 -6.40
C PHE A 142 -2.00 -6.40 -5.30
N ILE A 143 -1.71 -6.07 -4.05
CA ILE A 143 -2.64 -6.34 -2.93
C ILE A 143 -3.91 -5.50 -3.08
N LEU A 144 -3.78 -4.21 -3.46
CA LEU A 144 -4.91 -3.31 -3.64
C LEU A 144 -5.89 -3.85 -4.69
N MET A 145 -5.38 -4.31 -5.84
CA MET A 145 -6.18 -4.89 -6.91
C MET A 145 -6.83 -6.21 -6.48
N THR A 146 -6.11 -7.04 -5.74
CA THR A 146 -6.65 -8.31 -5.22
C THR A 146 -7.82 -8.06 -4.25
N VAL A 147 -7.64 -7.14 -3.30
CA VAL A 147 -8.69 -6.79 -2.34
C VAL A 147 -9.88 -6.13 -3.05
N GLY A 148 -9.62 -5.21 -3.99
CA GLY A 148 -10.64 -4.54 -4.79
C GLY A 148 -11.45 -5.52 -5.63
N PHE A 149 -10.78 -6.49 -6.27
CA PHE A 149 -11.43 -7.55 -7.03
C PHE A 149 -12.39 -8.38 -6.16
N VAL A 150 -11.94 -8.85 -5.01
CA VAL A 150 -12.76 -9.65 -4.09
C VAL A 150 -13.96 -8.83 -3.60
N ARG A 151 -13.75 -7.57 -3.22
CA ARG A 151 -14.81 -6.70 -2.72
C ARG A 151 -15.84 -6.34 -3.78
N GLU A 152 -15.41 -5.98 -4.98
CA GLU A 152 -16.34 -5.62 -6.07
C GLU A 152 -17.09 -6.85 -6.58
N LEU A 153 -16.40 -7.99 -6.74
CA LEU A 153 -17.03 -9.23 -7.19
C LEU A 153 -18.09 -9.73 -6.20
N LEU A 154 -17.74 -9.82 -4.92
CA LEU A 154 -18.64 -10.34 -3.89
C LEU A 154 -19.61 -9.28 -3.34
N GLY A 155 -19.31 -7.99 -3.46
CA GLY A 155 -20.15 -6.92 -2.97
C GLY A 155 -21.25 -6.52 -3.94
N SER A 156 -20.93 -6.33 -5.21
CA SER A 156 -21.85 -5.88 -6.24
C SER A 156 -22.13 -6.92 -7.33
N GLY A 157 -21.32 -8.00 -7.43
CA GLY A 157 -21.41 -8.97 -8.52
C GLY A 157 -20.89 -8.43 -9.85
N SER A 158 -20.24 -7.28 -9.86
CA SER A 158 -19.62 -6.66 -11.03
C SER A 158 -18.11 -6.64 -10.91
N VAL A 159 -17.42 -6.51 -12.03
CA VAL A 159 -15.97 -6.27 -12.10
C VAL A 159 -15.74 -5.20 -13.17
N PHE A 160 -15.08 -4.12 -12.82
CA PHE A 160 -14.92 -2.93 -13.68
C PHE A 160 -16.26 -2.34 -14.17
N GLY A 161 -17.34 -2.46 -13.38
CA GLY A 161 -18.67 -2.00 -13.77
C GLY A 161 -19.41 -2.91 -14.75
N VAL A 162 -18.81 -4.04 -15.15
CA VAL A 162 -19.48 -5.08 -15.97
C VAL A 162 -20.05 -6.13 -15.02
N THR A 163 -21.33 -6.44 -15.15
CA THR A 163 -22.00 -7.48 -14.36
C THR A 163 -21.47 -8.85 -14.74
N VAL A 164 -20.80 -9.52 -13.81
CA VAL A 164 -20.28 -10.90 -13.97
C VAL A 164 -21.22 -11.90 -13.30
N LEU A 165 -21.80 -11.53 -12.16
CA LEU A 165 -22.78 -12.33 -11.45
C LEU A 165 -24.15 -11.65 -11.59
N GLU A 166 -25.09 -12.30 -12.27
CA GLU A 166 -26.46 -11.79 -12.39
C GLU A 166 -27.12 -11.79 -11.00
N THR A 167 -27.55 -10.61 -10.58
CA THR A 167 -28.23 -10.42 -9.29
C THR A 167 -29.68 -10.88 -9.39
N VAL A 168 -30.26 -11.27 -8.26
CA VAL A 168 -31.68 -11.66 -8.16
C VAL A 168 -32.63 -10.60 -8.72
N GLN A 169 -32.25 -9.32 -8.68
CA GLN A 169 -33.03 -8.22 -9.27
C GLN A 169 -33.11 -8.27 -10.81
N ASN A 170 -32.11 -8.88 -11.44
CA ASN A 170 -32.02 -9.06 -12.90
C ASN A 170 -32.36 -10.50 -13.33
N GLY A 171 -32.94 -11.33 -12.44
CA GLY A 171 -33.33 -12.72 -12.74
C GLY A 171 -32.21 -13.74 -12.45
N GLY A 172 -31.10 -13.35 -11.88
CA GLY A 172 -30.02 -14.24 -11.48
C GLY A 172 -30.24 -14.88 -10.09
N TRP A 173 -29.25 -15.65 -9.64
CA TRP A 173 -29.27 -16.37 -8.36
C TRP A 173 -28.41 -15.71 -7.26
N TYR A 174 -27.65 -14.66 -7.58
CA TYR A 174 -26.72 -14.03 -6.67
C TYR A 174 -27.39 -12.88 -5.88
N VAL A 175 -27.27 -12.94 -4.53
CA VAL A 175 -27.69 -11.86 -3.65
C VAL A 175 -26.46 -11.02 -3.28
N PRO A 176 -26.40 -9.73 -3.69
CA PRO A 176 -25.26 -8.88 -3.38
C PRO A 176 -25.07 -8.74 -1.88
N ASN A 177 -23.85 -8.93 -1.39
CA ASN A 177 -23.53 -8.75 0.01
C ASN A 177 -23.02 -7.33 0.28
N GLY A 178 -23.91 -6.42 0.64
CA GLY A 178 -23.56 -5.02 0.92
C GLY A 178 -22.55 -4.83 2.05
N LEU A 179 -22.40 -5.81 2.95
CA LEU A 179 -21.40 -5.76 4.02
C LEU A 179 -19.97 -5.70 3.46
N LEU A 180 -19.72 -6.37 2.32
CA LEU A 180 -18.39 -6.39 1.69
C LEU A 180 -18.02 -5.06 1.02
N LEU A 181 -18.99 -4.19 0.72
CA LEU A 181 -18.72 -2.84 0.22
C LEU A 181 -18.32 -1.87 1.32
N LEU A 182 -18.62 -2.18 2.59
CA LEU A 182 -18.25 -1.33 3.72
C LEU A 182 -16.74 -1.39 4.01
N PRO A 183 -16.14 -0.28 4.47
CA PRO A 183 -14.69 -0.22 4.76
C PRO A 183 -14.17 -1.32 5.71
N PRO A 184 -14.89 -1.74 6.76
CA PRO A 184 -14.41 -2.80 7.65
C PRO A 184 -14.14 -4.13 6.97
N SER A 185 -14.82 -4.46 5.87
CA SER A 185 -14.62 -5.71 5.14
C SER A 185 -13.21 -5.85 4.57
N ALA A 186 -12.59 -4.73 4.20
CA ALA A 186 -11.21 -4.74 3.70
C ALA A 186 -10.21 -5.22 4.76
N PHE A 187 -10.43 -4.92 6.04
CA PHE A 187 -9.58 -5.45 7.12
C PHE A 187 -9.63 -6.98 7.20
N PHE A 188 -10.83 -7.55 7.09
CA PHE A 188 -11.00 -9.00 7.12
C PHE A 188 -10.31 -9.66 5.92
N ILE A 189 -10.46 -9.09 4.73
CA ILE A 189 -9.84 -9.62 3.51
C ILE A 189 -8.32 -9.49 3.57
N ILE A 190 -7.79 -8.32 3.96
CA ILE A 190 -6.35 -8.09 4.11
C ILE A 190 -5.79 -9.01 5.21
N GLY A 191 -6.47 -9.12 6.35
CA GLY A 191 -6.07 -10.02 7.44
C GLY A 191 -6.00 -11.47 6.99
N LEU A 192 -6.98 -11.93 6.21
CA LEU A 192 -7.01 -13.27 5.65
C LEU A 192 -5.87 -13.49 4.63
N ILE A 193 -5.61 -12.51 3.76
CA ILE A 193 -4.47 -12.57 2.82
C ILE A 193 -3.15 -12.66 3.58
N ILE A 194 -2.94 -11.83 4.61
CA ILE A 194 -1.72 -11.87 5.44
C ILE A 194 -1.60 -13.22 6.15
N TRP A 195 -2.68 -13.73 6.70
CA TRP A 195 -2.69 -15.03 7.36
C TRP A 195 -2.29 -16.16 6.41
N VAL A 196 -2.87 -16.19 5.20
CA VAL A 196 -2.53 -17.19 4.17
C VAL A 196 -1.06 -17.05 3.75
N LEU A 197 -0.57 -15.84 3.50
CA LEU A 197 0.82 -15.61 3.11
C LEU A 197 1.81 -16.06 4.19
N ARG A 198 1.52 -15.78 5.47
CA ARG A 198 2.36 -16.22 6.60
C ARG A 198 2.27 -17.73 6.84
N ALA A 199 1.14 -18.35 6.54
CA ALA A 199 1.00 -19.82 6.62
C ALA A 199 1.82 -20.54 5.53
N VAL A 200 1.93 -19.93 4.33
CA VAL A 200 2.71 -20.48 3.21
C VAL A 200 4.21 -20.22 3.39
N ASN A 201 4.59 -19.05 3.92
CA ASN A 201 5.98 -18.65 4.12
C ASN A 201 6.29 -18.46 5.62
N PRO A 202 6.69 -19.50 6.35
CA PRO A 202 6.99 -19.41 7.78
C PRO A 202 8.19 -18.53 8.12
N GLU A 203 9.08 -18.22 7.15
CA GLU A 203 10.18 -17.25 7.33
C GLU A 203 9.72 -15.81 7.59
N GLN A 204 8.44 -15.51 7.32
CA GLN A 204 7.84 -14.19 7.54
C GLN A 204 7.13 -14.07 8.89
N ILE A 205 7.19 -15.10 9.72
CA ILE A 205 6.62 -15.06 11.06
C ILE A 205 7.59 -14.27 11.95
N GLU A 206 7.11 -13.16 12.49
CA GLU A 206 7.86 -12.37 13.47
C GLU A 206 8.04 -13.19 14.75
N GLU A 207 9.27 -13.23 15.27
CA GLU A 207 9.51 -13.79 16.61
C GLU A 207 8.77 -12.94 17.64
N THR A 208 8.10 -13.59 18.58
CA THR A 208 7.40 -12.91 19.67
C THR A 208 8.42 -12.11 20.51
N GLU A 209 8.40 -10.77 20.38
CA GLU A 209 9.29 -9.86 21.16
C GLU A 209 9.07 -9.99 22.67
N PHE A 210 7.90 -10.40 23.09
CA PHE A 210 7.56 -10.63 24.48
C PHE A 210 7.59 -12.12 24.81
N LYS A 211 8.77 -12.72 24.97
CA LYS A 211 8.91 -13.88 25.83
C LYS A 211 8.67 -13.37 27.26
N MET A 212 7.46 -13.55 27.77
CA MET A 212 7.27 -13.44 29.22
C MET A 212 8.34 -14.31 29.86
N LYS A 213 9.20 -13.72 30.68
CA LYS A 213 10.11 -14.47 31.55
C LYS A 213 9.23 -15.27 32.50
N GLU A 214 8.87 -16.48 32.08
CA GLU A 214 8.33 -17.48 32.99
C GLU A 214 9.48 -17.89 33.90
N ASN A 215 9.27 -17.63 35.19
CA ASN A 215 10.07 -18.10 36.33
C ASN A 215 11.39 -17.35 36.62
N SER A 216 11.27 -16.29 37.37
CA SER A 216 12.12 -16.11 38.54
C SER A 216 11.32 -16.53 39.81
N GLN A 217 11.22 -17.81 40.08
CA GLN A 217 10.93 -18.24 41.44
C GLN A 217 12.11 -17.82 42.32
N PRO A 218 11.88 -17.11 43.44
CA PRO A 218 12.94 -16.87 44.41
C PRO A 218 13.34 -18.24 44.99
N LYS A 219 14.61 -18.59 44.80
CA LYS A 219 15.20 -19.69 45.59
C LYS A 219 15.19 -19.19 47.03
N GLU A 220 14.29 -19.76 47.84
CA GLU A 220 14.36 -19.65 49.29
C GLU A 220 15.71 -20.18 49.73
N ALA A 221 16.45 -19.29 50.40
CA ALA A 221 17.65 -19.64 51.14
C ALA A 221 17.24 -20.40 52.39
N VAL A 222 17.77 -21.61 52.54
CA VAL A 222 17.90 -22.33 53.80
C VAL A 222 19.32 -22.13 54.28
#